data_b95c1433a55c8631efd8c07111aee4a5
#
_entry.id   b95c1433a55c8631efd8c07111aee4a5
#
_cell.length_a   1.000
_cell.length_b   1.000
_cell.length_c   1.000
_cell.angle_alpha   90.00
_cell.angle_beta   90.00
_cell.angle_gamma   90.00
#
_symmetry.space_group_name_H-M   'P 1'
#
loop_
_entity.id
_entity.type
_entity.pdbx_description
1 polymer ?
#
loop_
_entity_poly.entity_id
_entity_poly.type
_entity_poly.pdbx_seq_one_letter_code
_entity_poly.pdbx_strand_id
1 'polypeptide(L)'
;MKIFIKTAAILVLLTAALPANAYFVTYKEQYYRLFHVHHIQYPEDSIENIYWLENAIKAPFANPLYALALIENEIQWEKYRYLFTMHINIKLLEQHLFLGNKYNKRHAFFYNAPFKEQNLKSLETAETCYRAALYYWDEALNWAEKANERRLRWIDLPRVQFWQDEAFRIEKGTLNYGRTIERELGFIKDVRERFEKMENHY
;
A
#
# COMPACT_ATOMS: atom_id res chain seq x y z
N MET A 1 -23.10 23.89 51.22
CA MET A 1 -22.54 24.37 49.94
C MET A 1 -21.24 23.62 49.54
N LYS A 2 -20.22 23.46 50.40
CA LYS A 2 -18.97 22.75 50.08
C LYS A 2 -19.10 21.24 49.74
N ILE A 3 -20.11 20.56 50.29
CA ILE A 3 -20.35 19.11 50.01
C ILE A 3 -20.98 18.94 48.61
N PHE A 4 -21.92 19.79 48.23
CA PHE A 4 -22.54 19.74 46.89
C PHE A 4 -21.53 19.98 45.75
N ILE A 5 -20.55 20.85 45.98
CA ILE A 5 -19.51 21.14 44.98
C ILE A 5 -18.59 19.93 44.79
N LYS A 6 -18.26 19.20 45.86
CA LYS A 6 -17.44 17.99 45.81
C LYS A 6 -18.15 16.82 45.11
N THR A 7 -19.44 16.61 45.37
CA THR A 7 -20.25 15.58 44.69
C THR A 7 -20.45 15.91 43.19
N ALA A 8 -20.67 17.16 42.83
CA ALA A 8 -20.78 17.57 41.45
C ALA A 8 -19.44 17.39 40.68
N ALA A 9 -18.30 17.69 41.30
CA ALA A 9 -16.98 17.49 40.69
C ALA A 9 -16.65 16.00 40.46
N ILE A 10 -17.06 15.11 41.40
CA ILE A 10 -16.87 13.66 41.24
C ILE A 10 -17.79 13.12 40.12
N LEU A 11 -19.00 13.62 39.97
CA LEU A 11 -19.93 13.20 38.92
C LEU A 11 -19.40 13.61 37.54
N VAL A 12 -18.83 14.81 37.38
CA VAL A 12 -18.21 15.29 36.15
C VAL A 12 -16.95 14.45 35.78
N LEU A 13 -16.15 14.08 36.78
CA LEU A 13 -14.99 13.22 36.57
C LEU A 13 -15.39 11.79 36.15
N LEU A 14 -16.47 11.25 36.69
CA LEU A 14 -16.99 9.93 36.30
C LEU A 14 -17.58 9.91 34.88
N THR A 15 -18.19 11.01 34.40
CA THR A 15 -18.69 11.11 33.03
C THR A 15 -17.56 11.31 32.01
N ALA A 16 -16.46 11.94 32.41
CA ALA A 16 -15.25 12.07 31.56
C ALA A 16 -14.47 10.76 31.39
N ALA A 17 -14.71 9.77 32.26
CA ALA A 17 -14.09 8.45 32.20
C ALA A 17 -14.88 7.42 31.37
N LEU A 18 -15.93 7.85 30.62
CA LEU A 18 -16.56 6.95 29.66
C LEU A 18 -15.51 6.55 28.64
N PRO A 19 -15.28 5.24 28.42
CA PRO A 19 -14.34 4.80 27.41
C PRO A 19 -14.80 5.40 26.08
N ALA A 20 -13.97 6.23 25.48
CA ALA A 20 -14.15 6.56 24.08
C ALA A 20 -14.23 5.23 23.36
N ASN A 21 -15.38 4.90 22.77
CA ASN A 21 -15.51 3.69 21.97
C ASN A 21 -14.43 3.76 20.90
N ALA A 22 -13.32 3.06 21.11
CA ALA A 22 -12.26 2.97 20.14
C ALA A 22 -12.90 2.41 18.87
N TYR A 23 -12.82 3.17 17.79
CA TYR A 23 -13.33 2.73 16.49
C TYR A 23 -12.58 1.47 16.10
N PHE A 24 -13.29 0.33 16.10
CA PHE A 24 -12.69 -0.97 15.82
C PHE A 24 -12.66 -1.18 14.31
N VAL A 25 -11.46 -1.22 13.76
CA VAL A 25 -11.24 -1.45 12.33
C VAL A 25 -11.20 -2.95 12.08
N THR A 26 -12.12 -3.46 11.28
CA THR A 26 -12.28 -4.91 11.03
C THR A 26 -12.16 -5.26 9.55
N TYR A 27 -12.61 -4.38 8.65
CA TYR A 27 -12.84 -4.71 7.25
C TYR A 27 -11.83 -4.03 6.34
N LYS A 28 -11.57 -4.68 5.18
CA LYS A 28 -10.68 -4.18 4.11
C LYS A 28 -10.97 -2.73 3.74
N GLU A 29 -12.23 -2.39 3.54
CA GLU A 29 -12.66 -1.06 3.12
C GLU A 29 -12.36 0.01 4.16
N GLN A 30 -12.38 -0.36 5.45
CA GLN A 30 -12.03 0.55 6.54
C GLN A 30 -10.52 0.83 6.54
N TYR A 31 -9.69 -0.22 6.45
CA TYR A 31 -8.23 -0.07 6.37
C TYR A 31 -7.82 0.72 5.13
N TYR A 32 -8.46 0.47 3.98
CA TYR A 32 -8.19 1.23 2.76
C TYR A 32 -8.55 2.71 2.91
N ARG A 33 -9.67 3.04 3.59
CA ARG A 33 -10.02 4.44 3.90
C ARG A 33 -8.98 5.10 4.80
N LEU A 34 -8.47 4.39 5.81
CA LEU A 34 -7.38 4.89 6.67
C LEU A 34 -6.11 5.15 5.87
N PHE A 35 -5.71 4.20 5.02
CA PHE A 35 -4.64 4.42 4.06
C PHE A 35 -4.86 5.68 3.24
N HIS A 36 -6.04 5.85 2.66
CA HIS A 36 -6.33 6.99 1.78
C HIS A 36 -6.22 8.33 2.52
N VAL A 37 -6.78 8.42 3.72
CA VAL A 37 -6.68 9.63 4.57
C VAL A 37 -5.23 9.90 4.95
N HIS A 38 -4.50 8.87 5.39
CA HIS A 38 -3.10 9.02 5.78
C HIS A 38 -2.21 9.42 4.59
N HIS A 39 -2.39 8.75 3.45
CA HIS A 39 -1.60 9.03 2.25
C HIS A 39 -1.80 10.44 1.68
N ILE A 40 -3.00 11.02 1.81
CA ILE A 40 -3.24 12.42 1.43
C ILE A 40 -2.47 13.38 2.33
N GLN A 41 -2.39 13.09 3.63
CA GLN A 41 -1.72 13.94 4.60
C GLN A 41 -0.21 13.72 4.63
N TYR A 42 0.22 12.47 4.49
CA TYR A 42 1.61 12.03 4.61
C TYR A 42 2.00 11.08 3.46
N PRO A 43 2.06 11.59 2.21
CA PRO A 43 2.34 10.75 1.04
C PRO A 43 3.72 10.10 1.08
N GLU A 44 4.67 10.71 1.79
CA GLU A 44 6.05 10.22 1.91
C GLU A 44 6.24 9.17 3.02
N ASP A 45 5.26 8.98 3.90
CA ASP A 45 5.31 7.96 4.94
C ASP A 45 4.88 6.60 4.39
N SER A 46 5.78 6.03 3.58
CA SER A 46 5.54 4.73 2.95
C SER A 46 5.36 3.60 3.96
N ILE A 47 6.00 3.68 5.12
CA ILE A 47 5.95 2.61 6.13
C ILE A 47 4.54 2.49 6.70
N GLU A 48 3.97 3.59 7.14
CA GLU A 48 2.59 3.62 7.65
C GLU A 48 1.57 3.34 6.53
N ASN A 49 1.80 3.85 5.33
CA ASN A 49 0.96 3.56 4.16
C ASN A 49 0.95 2.05 3.83
N ILE A 50 2.10 1.38 3.86
CA ILE A 50 2.21 -0.07 3.68
C ILE A 50 1.48 -0.80 4.80
N TYR A 51 1.64 -0.38 6.05
CA TYR A 51 0.95 -0.98 7.19
C TYR A 51 -0.57 -1.02 7.00
N TRP A 52 -1.19 0.10 6.60
CA TRP A 52 -2.63 0.15 6.37
C TRP A 52 -3.08 -0.73 5.21
N LEU A 53 -2.32 -0.73 4.11
CA LEU A 53 -2.63 -1.55 2.92
C LEU A 53 -2.46 -3.06 3.18
N GLU A 54 -1.43 -3.47 3.92
CA GLU A 54 -1.24 -4.87 4.30
C GLU A 54 -2.36 -5.36 5.24
N ASN A 55 -2.81 -4.52 6.17
CA ASN A 55 -3.98 -4.85 6.97
C ASN A 55 -5.24 -4.95 6.12
N ALA A 56 -5.40 -4.08 5.11
CA ALA A 56 -6.50 -4.17 4.16
C ALA A 56 -6.48 -5.50 3.38
N ILE A 57 -5.30 -5.99 2.94
CA ILE A 57 -5.21 -7.30 2.25
C ILE A 57 -5.65 -8.45 3.17
N LYS A 58 -5.24 -8.42 4.42
CA LYS A 58 -5.47 -9.51 5.41
C LYS A 58 -6.91 -9.54 5.96
N ALA A 59 -7.54 -8.39 6.08
CA ALA A 59 -8.88 -8.27 6.66
C ALA A 59 -9.98 -8.89 5.77
N PRO A 60 -11.14 -9.28 6.31
CA PRO A 60 -12.29 -9.67 5.53
C PRO A 60 -12.94 -8.46 4.83
N PHE A 61 -13.70 -8.73 3.78
CA PHE A 61 -14.57 -7.71 3.17
C PHE A 61 -15.72 -7.34 4.08
N ALA A 62 -16.15 -6.07 4.03
CA ALA A 62 -17.39 -5.63 4.65
C ALA A 62 -18.62 -6.24 3.95
N ASN A 63 -19.80 -6.05 4.53
CA ASN A 63 -21.05 -6.32 3.83
C ASN A 63 -21.12 -5.47 2.54
N PRO A 64 -21.65 -5.98 1.42
CA PRO A 64 -21.81 -5.24 0.16
C PRO A 64 -22.42 -3.84 0.30
N LEU A 65 -23.30 -3.63 1.28
CA LEU A 65 -23.90 -2.32 1.58
C LEU A 65 -22.88 -1.27 2.02
N TYR A 66 -21.71 -1.68 2.54
CA TYR A 66 -20.62 -0.81 2.99
C TYR A 66 -19.44 -0.78 2.04
N ALA A 67 -19.58 -1.40 0.87
CA ALA A 67 -18.58 -1.36 -0.19
C ALA A 67 -18.29 0.08 -0.65
N LEU A 68 -17.16 0.28 -1.30
CA LEU A 68 -16.81 1.58 -1.90
C LEU A 68 -17.55 1.83 -3.22
N ALA A 69 -18.13 0.79 -3.80
CA ALA A 69 -19.01 0.85 -4.97
C ALA A 69 -20.47 0.58 -4.59
N LEU A 70 -21.39 0.96 -5.46
CA LEU A 70 -22.78 0.50 -5.36
C LEU A 70 -22.86 -0.93 -5.87
N ILE A 71 -23.30 -1.84 -5.01
CA ILE A 71 -23.42 -3.27 -5.30
C ILE A 71 -24.89 -3.66 -5.25
N GLU A 72 -25.42 -4.13 -6.37
CA GLU A 72 -26.83 -4.48 -6.52
C GLU A 72 -27.06 -6.01 -6.57
N ASN A 73 -26.01 -6.77 -6.94
CA ASN A 73 -26.12 -8.21 -7.11
C ASN A 73 -24.79 -8.92 -6.85
N GLU A 74 -24.83 -10.26 -6.77
CA GLU A 74 -23.67 -11.09 -6.44
C GLU A 74 -22.56 -11.03 -7.51
N ILE A 75 -22.90 -10.85 -8.78
CA ILE A 75 -21.90 -10.75 -9.86
C ILE A 75 -21.11 -9.45 -9.74
N GLN A 76 -21.78 -8.34 -9.43
CA GLN A 76 -21.11 -7.07 -9.13
C GLN A 76 -20.25 -7.18 -7.89
N TRP A 77 -20.73 -7.88 -6.86
CA TRP A 77 -19.95 -8.13 -5.65
C TRP A 77 -18.68 -8.92 -5.92
N GLU A 78 -18.78 -9.96 -6.73
CA GLU A 78 -17.62 -10.75 -7.14
C GLU A 78 -16.59 -9.89 -7.89
N LYS A 79 -17.02 -9.15 -8.91
CA LYS A 79 -16.14 -8.25 -9.67
C LYS A 79 -15.51 -7.20 -8.77
N TYR A 80 -16.29 -6.60 -7.87
CA TYR A 80 -15.79 -5.62 -6.89
C TYR A 80 -14.64 -6.19 -6.06
N ARG A 81 -14.79 -7.40 -5.52
CA ARG A 81 -13.74 -8.04 -4.71
C ARG A 81 -12.45 -8.24 -5.49
N TYR A 82 -12.53 -8.62 -6.76
CA TYR A 82 -11.34 -8.78 -7.60
C TYR A 82 -10.66 -7.44 -7.88
N LEU A 83 -11.41 -6.45 -8.31
CA LEU A 83 -10.89 -5.12 -8.60
C LEU A 83 -10.31 -4.44 -7.37
N PHE A 84 -10.98 -4.56 -6.23
CA PHE A 84 -10.49 -3.98 -4.97
C PHE A 84 -9.16 -4.62 -4.54
N THR A 85 -9.06 -5.95 -4.61
CA THR A 85 -7.84 -6.66 -4.24
C THR A 85 -6.70 -6.33 -5.22
N MET A 86 -6.97 -6.30 -6.51
CA MET A 86 -6.02 -5.82 -7.52
C MET A 86 -5.50 -4.41 -7.18
N HIS A 87 -6.42 -3.48 -6.92
CA HIS A 87 -6.08 -2.09 -6.65
C HIS A 87 -5.22 -1.93 -5.39
N ILE A 88 -5.52 -2.64 -4.30
CA ILE A 88 -4.68 -2.62 -3.09
C ILE A 88 -3.27 -3.13 -3.41
N ASN A 89 -3.13 -4.20 -4.20
CA ASN A 89 -1.82 -4.71 -4.60
C ASN A 89 -1.04 -3.68 -5.44
N ILE A 90 -1.71 -2.94 -6.35
CA ILE A 90 -1.10 -1.81 -7.07
C ILE A 90 -0.63 -0.73 -6.08
N LYS A 91 -1.43 -0.38 -5.08
CA LYS A 91 -1.04 0.62 -4.09
C LYS A 91 0.15 0.15 -3.23
N LEU A 92 0.19 -1.12 -2.85
CA LEU A 92 1.33 -1.70 -2.13
C LEU A 92 2.61 -1.65 -2.97
N LEU A 93 2.55 -2.08 -4.22
CA LEU A 93 3.73 -2.00 -5.09
C LEU A 93 4.22 -0.57 -5.28
N GLU A 94 3.31 0.42 -5.44
CA GLU A 94 3.66 1.84 -5.56
C GLU A 94 4.39 2.34 -4.30
N GLN A 95 3.92 1.97 -3.10
CA GLN A 95 4.57 2.34 -1.84
C GLN A 95 5.95 1.68 -1.69
N HIS A 96 6.08 0.41 -2.07
CA HIS A 96 7.37 -0.29 -2.06
C HIS A 96 8.35 0.28 -3.09
N LEU A 97 7.91 0.65 -4.29
CA LEU A 97 8.72 1.35 -5.27
C LEU A 97 9.21 2.70 -4.73
N PHE A 98 8.31 3.46 -4.14
CA PHE A 98 8.65 4.75 -3.55
C PHE A 98 9.67 4.60 -2.40
N LEU A 99 9.47 3.62 -1.52
CA LEU A 99 10.40 3.32 -0.43
C LEU A 99 11.77 2.86 -0.98
N GLY A 100 11.79 1.97 -1.96
CA GLY A 100 13.02 1.51 -2.62
C GLY A 100 13.81 2.65 -3.25
N ASN A 101 13.11 3.62 -3.85
CA ASN A 101 13.74 4.80 -4.45
C ASN A 101 14.47 5.70 -3.43
N LYS A 102 14.07 5.69 -2.15
CA LYS A 102 14.80 6.41 -1.08
C LYS A 102 16.17 5.79 -0.80
N TYR A 103 16.33 4.51 -1.08
CA TYR A 103 17.54 3.74 -0.75
C TYR A 103 18.41 3.35 -1.95
N ASN A 104 17.96 3.56 -3.19
CA ASN A 104 18.61 3.05 -4.40
C ASN A 104 19.92 3.75 -4.79
N LYS A 105 20.31 4.80 -4.07
CA LYS A 105 21.57 5.55 -4.31
C LYS A 105 21.69 6.18 -5.71
N ARG A 106 20.59 6.42 -6.41
CA ARG A 106 20.61 7.01 -7.75
C ARG A 106 21.15 8.44 -7.77
N HIS A 107 20.86 9.22 -6.73
CA HIS A 107 21.16 10.66 -6.67
C HIS A 107 22.11 11.07 -5.54
N ALA A 108 22.34 10.19 -4.59
CA ALA A 108 23.09 10.53 -3.36
C ALA A 108 23.93 9.35 -2.88
N PHE A 109 24.99 9.01 -3.62
CA PHE A 109 25.96 8.02 -3.18
C PHE A 109 27.37 8.59 -3.16
N PHE A 110 28.16 8.10 -2.22
CA PHE A 110 29.56 8.48 -2.04
C PHE A 110 30.44 7.32 -2.47
N TYR A 111 31.35 7.57 -3.37
CA TYR A 111 32.25 6.55 -3.94
C TYR A 111 33.54 6.36 -3.14
N ASN A 112 33.56 6.75 -1.86
CA ASN A 112 34.75 6.56 -1.04
C ASN A 112 34.56 5.44 -0.02
N ALA A 113 35.68 4.84 0.36
CA ALA A 113 35.74 3.68 1.23
C ALA A 113 34.95 3.79 2.54
N PRO A 114 34.96 4.91 3.28
CA PRO A 114 34.22 5.01 4.54
C PRO A 114 32.71 4.79 4.43
N PHE A 115 32.12 4.97 3.23
CA PHE A 115 30.68 4.86 3.02
C PHE A 115 30.28 3.57 2.26
N LYS A 116 31.24 2.72 1.89
CA LYS A 116 31.01 1.49 1.10
C LYS A 116 29.96 0.60 1.75
N GLU A 117 30.16 0.23 3.01
CA GLU A 117 29.25 -0.68 3.73
C GLU A 117 27.85 -0.07 3.91
N GLN A 118 27.78 1.22 4.23
CA GLN A 118 26.49 1.91 4.37
C GLN A 118 25.73 1.97 3.06
N ASN A 119 26.43 2.21 1.95
CA ASN A 119 25.83 2.22 0.62
C ASN A 119 25.36 0.82 0.19
N LEU A 120 26.15 -0.23 0.44
CA LEU A 120 25.77 -1.61 0.17
C LEU A 120 24.52 -2.03 0.96
N LYS A 121 24.45 -1.69 2.27
CA LYS A 121 23.26 -1.94 3.09
C LYS A 121 22.03 -1.16 2.59
N SER A 122 22.23 0.05 2.13
CA SER A 122 21.14 0.85 1.54
C SER A 122 20.61 0.20 0.24
N LEU A 123 21.50 -0.27 -0.62
CA LEU A 123 21.13 -0.99 -1.85
C LEU A 123 20.41 -2.32 -1.56
N GLU A 124 20.80 -3.05 -0.51
CA GLU A 124 20.11 -4.25 -0.04
C GLU A 124 18.67 -3.95 0.39
N THR A 125 18.49 -2.83 1.13
CA THR A 125 17.15 -2.36 1.51
C THR A 125 16.32 -2.01 0.29
N ALA A 126 16.89 -1.30 -0.69
CA ALA A 126 16.21 -0.96 -1.94
C ALA A 126 15.81 -2.22 -2.73
N GLU A 127 16.71 -3.20 -2.83
CA GLU A 127 16.44 -4.48 -3.50
C GLU A 127 15.28 -5.22 -2.83
N THR A 128 15.27 -5.27 -1.50
CA THR A 128 14.17 -5.89 -0.74
C THR A 128 12.84 -5.22 -1.03
N CYS A 129 12.80 -3.90 -1.08
CA CYS A 129 11.60 -3.14 -1.44
C CYS A 129 11.15 -3.44 -2.88
N TYR A 130 12.06 -3.48 -3.85
CA TYR A 130 11.70 -3.76 -5.24
C TYR A 130 11.24 -5.22 -5.45
N ARG A 131 11.80 -6.18 -4.72
CA ARG A 131 11.31 -7.57 -4.74
C ARG A 131 9.91 -7.69 -4.13
N ALA A 132 9.62 -6.95 -3.06
CA ALA A 132 8.27 -6.86 -2.52
C ALA A 132 7.30 -6.21 -3.53
N ALA A 133 7.72 -5.13 -4.20
CA ALA A 133 6.93 -4.51 -5.27
C ALA A 133 6.63 -5.49 -6.41
N LEU A 134 7.58 -6.34 -6.80
CA LEU A 134 7.38 -7.35 -7.83
C LEU A 134 6.35 -8.40 -7.41
N TYR A 135 6.42 -8.87 -6.16
CA TYR A 135 5.41 -9.79 -5.60
C TYR A 135 3.99 -9.20 -5.68
N TYR A 136 3.81 -7.95 -5.26
CA TYR A 136 2.50 -7.31 -5.33
C TYR A 136 2.06 -7.01 -6.78
N TRP A 137 3.00 -6.83 -7.70
CA TRP A 137 2.69 -6.74 -9.12
C TRP A 137 2.13 -8.06 -9.67
N ASP A 138 2.75 -9.18 -9.36
CA ASP A 138 2.29 -10.51 -9.76
C ASP A 138 0.90 -10.81 -9.20
N GLU A 139 0.64 -10.45 -7.94
CA GLU A 139 -0.69 -10.53 -7.35
C GLU A 139 -1.71 -9.62 -8.07
N ALA A 140 -1.32 -8.39 -8.41
CA ALA A 140 -2.21 -7.48 -9.15
C ALA A 140 -2.57 -8.04 -10.53
N LEU A 141 -1.61 -8.65 -11.25
CA LEU A 141 -1.87 -9.33 -12.53
C LEU A 141 -2.91 -10.45 -12.39
N ASN A 142 -2.74 -11.32 -11.38
CA ASN A 142 -3.67 -12.42 -11.12
C ASN A 142 -5.11 -11.92 -10.84
N TRP A 143 -5.24 -10.87 -10.03
CA TRP A 143 -6.56 -10.30 -9.73
C TRP A 143 -7.16 -9.51 -10.90
N ALA A 144 -6.34 -8.86 -11.72
CA ALA A 144 -6.78 -8.20 -12.95
C ALA A 144 -7.34 -9.22 -13.96
N GLU A 145 -6.67 -10.37 -14.12
CA GLU A 145 -7.15 -11.46 -14.99
C GLU A 145 -8.54 -11.93 -14.57
N LYS A 146 -8.73 -12.20 -13.27
CA LYS A 146 -10.05 -12.59 -12.72
C LYS A 146 -11.12 -11.52 -12.94
N ALA A 147 -10.79 -10.25 -12.73
CA ALA A 147 -11.73 -9.15 -12.92
C ALA A 147 -12.13 -8.96 -14.40
N ASN A 148 -11.24 -9.35 -15.34
CA ASN A 148 -11.47 -9.27 -16.79
C ASN A 148 -12.05 -10.54 -17.42
N GLU A 149 -12.38 -11.56 -16.62
CA GLU A 149 -13.07 -12.74 -17.12
C GLU A 149 -14.26 -12.35 -18.00
N ARG A 150 -14.52 -13.14 -19.05
CA ARG A 150 -15.57 -12.84 -20.06
C ARG A 150 -16.94 -12.54 -19.44
N ARG A 151 -17.29 -13.24 -18.36
CA ARG A 151 -18.58 -13.08 -17.65
C ARG A 151 -18.67 -11.78 -16.84
N LEU A 152 -17.52 -11.19 -16.44
CA LEU A 152 -17.43 -9.98 -15.62
C LEU A 152 -17.10 -8.73 -16.43
N ARG A 153 -16.58 -8.88 -17.64
CA ARG A 153 -16.03 -7.79 -18.45
C ARG A 153 -16.98 -6.59 -18.61
N TRP A 154 -18.25 -6.87 -18.82
CA TRP A 154 -19.27 -5.85 -19.11
C TRP A 154 -20.08 -5.41 -17.89
N ILE A 155 -19.70 -5.90 -16.70
CA ILE A 155 -20.34 -5.46 -15.46
C ILE A 155 -19.79 -4.10 -15.09
N ASP A 156 -20.62 -3.08 -15.08
CA ASP A 156 -20.22 -1.75 -14.63
C ASP A 156 -20.32 -1.63 -13.11
N LEU A 157 -19.32 -0.95 -12.51
CA LEU A 157 -19.30 -0.64 -11.09
C LEU A 157 -19.07 0.87 -10.90
N PRO A 158 -20.15 1.65 -10.85
CA PRO A 158 -20.07 3.07 -10.58
C PRO A 158 -19.23 3.37 -9.32
N ARG A 159 -18.55 4.50 -9.29
CA ARG A 159 -17.62 4.97 -8.26
C ARG A 159 -16.23 4.32 -8.23
N VAL A 160 -16.04 3.15 -8.87
CA VAL A 160 -14.74 2.46 -8.94
C VAL A 160 -14.31 2.17 -10.38
N GLN A 161 -14.80 2.93 -11.34
CA GLN A 161 -14.47 2.79 -12.76
C GLN A 161 -12.98 2.86 -13.03
N PHE A 162 -12.23 3.67 -12.30
CA PHE A 162 -10.78 3.76 -12.44
C PHE A 162 -10.06 2.44 -12.10
N TRP A 163 -10.62 1.57 -11.24
CA TRP A 163 -10.08 0.23 -11.02
C TRP A 163 -10.34 -0.69 -12.23
N GLN A 164 -11.47 -0.51 -12.90
CA GLN A 164 -11.75 -1.22 -14.15
C GLN A 164 -10.80 -0.79 -15.26
N ASP A 165 -10.51 0.51 -15.33
CA ASP A 165 -9.53 1.05 -16.27
C ASP A 165 -8.11 0.54 -15.97
N GLU A 166 -7.71 0.45 -14.70
CA GLU A 166 -6.45 -0.18 -14.30
C GLU A 166 -6.37 -1.64 -14.76
N ALA A 167 -7.41 -2.45 -14.47
CA ALA A 167 -7.47 -3.85 -14.89
C ALA A 167 -7.41 -4.00 -16.42
N PHE A 168 -8.12 -3.16 -17.16
CA PHE A 168 -8.07 -3.15 -18.62
C PHE A 168 -6.69 -2.75 -19.16
N ARG A 169 -6.04 -1.74 -18.57
CA ARG A 169 -4.70 -1.31 -18.97
C ARG A 169 -3.64 -2.38 -18.67
N ILE A 170 -3.81 -3.16 -17.59
CA ILE A 170 -2.99 -4.34 -17.29
C ILE A 170 -3.18 -5.39 -18.39
N GLU A 171 -4.41 -5.75 -18.74
CA GLU A 171 -4.72 -6.73 -19.80
C GLU A 171 -4.10 -6.30 -21.15
N LYS A 172 -4.13 -5.02 -21.47
CA LYS A 172 -3.55 -4.47 -22.71
C LYS A 172 -2.04 -4.26 -22.65
N GLY A 173 -1.40 -4.49 -21.52
CA GLY A 173 0.02 -4.26 -21.32
C GLY A 173 0.44 -2.79 -21.32
N THR A 174 -0.52 -1.84 -21.29
CA THR A 174 -0.25 -0.40 -21.24
C THR A 174 0.06 0.10 -19.83
N LEU A 175 -0.36 -0.65 -18.80
CA LEU A 175 0.11 -0.50 -17.43
C LEU A 175 1.00 -1.70 -17.11
N ASN A 176 2.30 -1.47 -16.96
CA ASN A 176 3.29 -2.52 -16.72
C ASN A 176 4.35 -2.05 -15.73
N TYR A 177 4.11 -2.28 -14.46
CA TYR A 177 5.07 -1.99 -13.40
C TYR A 177 6.24 -2.98 -13.39
N GLY A 178 6.07 -4.21 -13.87
CA GLY A 178 7.13 -5.23 -13.93
C GLY A 178 8.38 -4.70 -14.63
N ARG A 179 8.24 -4.07 -15.80
CA ARG A 179 9.36 -3.46 -16.51
C ARG A 179 10.09 -2.38 -15.72
N THR A 180 9.34 -1.58 -14.96
CA THR A 180 9.93 -0.54 -14.11
C THR A 180 10.72 -1.17 -12.97
N ILE A 181 10.15 -2.18 -12.31
CA ILE A 181 10.78 -2.89 -11.19
C ILE A 181 12.05 -3.62 -11.66
N GLU A 182 11.98 -4.33 -12.78
CA GLU A 182 13.14 -5.04 -13.36
C GLU A 182 14.29 -4.07 -13.71
N ARG A 183 13.97 -2.90 -14.27
CA ARG A 183 14.95 -1.86 -14.53
C ARG A 183 15.62 -1.34 -13.25
N GLU A 184 14.84 -1.12 -12.18
CA GLU A 184 15.39 -0.68 -10.91
C GLU A 184 16.25 -1.77 -10.25
N LEU A 185 15.85 -3.05 -10.33
CA LEU A 185 16.67 -4.17 -9.87
C LEU A 185 17.98 -4.31 -10.66
N GLY A 186 17.93 -4.13 -11.98
CA GLY A 186 19.13 -4.08 -12.84
C GLY A 186 20.07 -2.95 -12.42
N PHE A 187 19.54 -1.75 -12.19
CA PHE A 187 20.31 -0.61 -11.71
C PHE A 187 20.98 -0.90 -10.35
N ILE A 188 20.25 -1.47 -9.39
CA ILE A 188 20.80 -1.86 -8.08
C ILE A 188 21.98 -2.81 -8.22
N LYS A 189 21.85 -3.81 -9.10
CA LYS A 189 22.91 -4.77 -9.37
C LYS A 189 24.18 -4.08 -9.89
N ASP A 190 24.04 -3.21 -10.89
CA ASP A 190 25.18 -2.50 -11.49
C ASP A 190 25.88 -1.58 -10.48
N VAL A 191 25.10 -0.88 -9.66
CA VAL A 191 25.67 0.01 -8.62
C VAL A 191 26.35 -0.79 -7.52
N ARG A 192 25.74 -1.91 -7.10
CA ARG A 192 26.35 -2.84 -6.11
C ARG A 192 27.71 -3.33 -6.58
N GLU A 193 27.81 -3.82 -7.81
CA GLU A 193 29.08 -4.29 -8.38
C GLU A 193 30.17 -3.21 -8.38
N ARG A 194 29.80 -1.93 -8.58
CA ARG A 194 30.75 -0.81 -8.49
C ARG A 194 31.25 -0.62 -7.07
N PHE A 195 30.35 -0.64 -6.07
CA PHE A 195 30.75 -0.52 -4.66
C PHE A 195 31.59 -1.70 -4.19
N GLU A 196 31.29 -2.92 -4.60
CA GLU A 196 32.05 -4.12 -4.23
C GLU A 196 33.50 -4.06 -4.75
N LYS A 197 33.71 -3.50 -5.95
CA LYS A 197 35.04 -3.32 -6.56
C LYS A 197 35.85 -2.17 -5.99
N MET A 198 35.24 -1.30 -5.16
CA MET A 198 35.95 -0.21 -4.52
C MET A 198 36.99 -0.72 -3.53
N GLU A 199 38.18 -0.09 -3.54
CA GLU A 199 39.20 -0.34 -2.52
C GLU A 199 38.70 0.15 -1.14
N ASN A 200 39.23 -0.50 -0.08
CA ASN A 200 38.88 -0.16 1.29
C ASN A 200 39.79 0.94 1.88
N HIS A 201 40.59 1.59 1.05
CA HIS A 201 41.52 2.65 1.45
C HIS A 201 41.24 3.94 0.72
N TYR A 202 41.63 5.06 1.35
CA TYR A 202 41.60 6.40 0.73
C TYR A 202 42.62 6.47 -0.41
#